data_84483f35c0e7ab4e35559360bbebb80e
#
_entry.id   84483f35c0e7ab4e35559360bbebb80e
#
_cell.length_a   1.000
_cell.length_b   1.000
_cell.length_c   1.000
_cell.angle_alpha   90.00
_cell.angle_beta   90.00
_cell.angle_gamma   90.00
#
_symmetry.space_group_name_H-M   'P 1'
#
loop_
_entity.id
_entity.type
_entity.pdbx_description
1 polymer ?
#
loop_
_entity_poly.entity_id
_entity_poly.type
_entity_poly.pdbx_seq_one_letter_code
_entity_poly.pdbx_strand_id
1 'polypeptide(L)'
;MIDLTLPTETGKKTHELVAEELRRRIVSGELAVGEQLPPEDELNQLFGIARTTLREALRVLESQGLIEVRRGRGGGPVVTKPDLDPTRTALAIALQLEGATVGDLTEVRMMIEPSAAGKLAHKHTEADLDALSAAIQAAHIAAEANDTAAFGQAAARVHETLIERSANSALTIISQLLHELVSRYYEDRAAVTPQRMMRRAVRSYRALVDYIEDGDVVGATEHWRGQMAFTSRRTSNEVPITFSA
;
A
#
# COMPACT_ATOMS: atom_id res chain seq x y z
N MET A 1 -4.79 29.43 -18.71
CA MET A 1 -5.71 28.84 -19.72
C MET A 1 -5.18 27.46 -19.98
N ILE A 2 -5.92 26.41 -19.58
CA ILE A 2 -5.50 25.01 -19.74
C ILE A 2 -5.75 24.66 -21.20
N ASP A 3 -4.69 24.39 -21.97
CA ASP A 3 -4.81 23.91 -23.35
C ASP A 3 -5.17 22.41 -23.31
N LEU A 4 -6.41 22.09 -23.71
CA LEU A 4 -6.98 20.74 -23.71
C LEU A 4 -7.09 20.21 -25.14
N THR A 5 -5.98 20.17 -25.87
CA THR A 5 -5.94 19.52 -27.18
C THR A 5 -6.01 18.00 -27.02
N LEU A 6 -7.04 17.39 -27.62
CA LEU A 6 -7.17 15.92 -27.64
C LEU A 6 -6.08 15.31 -28.55
N PRO A 7 -5.43 14.22 -28.11
CA PRO A 7 -4.52 13.48 -28.98
C PRO A 7 -5.30 12.88 -30.18
N THR A 8 -4.75 13.04 -31.38
CA THR A 8 -5.30 12.45 -32.60
C THR A 8 -4.85 11.00 -32.74
N GLU A 9 -5.49 10.07 -32.04
CA GLU A 9 -5.28 8.65 -32.24
C GLU A 9 -6.39 8.04 -33.07
N THR A 10 -6.00 7.39 -34.18
CA THR A 10 -6.92 6.69 -35.09
C THR A 10 -7.41 5.41 -34.43
N GLY A 11 -8.73 5.31 -34.17
CA GLY A 11 -9.37 4.08 -33.70
C GLY A 11 -9.96 4.11 -32.28
N LYS A 12 -9.61 5.08 -31.44
CA LYS A 12 -10.24 5.26 -30.12
C LYS A 12 -11.51 6.10 -30.21
N LYS A 13 -12.48 5.82 -29.32
CA LYS A 13 -13.69 6.64 -29.20
C LYS A 13 -13.37 7.96 -28.50
N THR A 14 -14.08 9.03 -28.82
CA THR A 14 -13.83 10.37 -28.28
C THR A 14 -13.82 10.42 -26.74
N HIS A 15 -14.69 9.67 -26.07
CA HIS A 15 -14.69 9.63 -24.59
C HIS A 15 -13.46 8.93 -24.01
N GLU A 16 -12.87 7.95 -24.72
CA GLU A 16 -11.63 7.30 -24.30
C GLU A 16 -10.44 8.26 -24.39
N LEU A 17 -10.39 9.08 -25.46
CA LEU A 17 -9.35 10.11 -25.61
C LEU A 17 -9.43 11.19 -24.50
N VAL A 18 -10.63 11.63 -24.16
CA VAL A 18 -10.86 12.58 -23.07
C VAL A 18 -10.45 11.99 -21.72
N ALA A 19 -10.85 10.75 -21.43
CA ALA A 19 -10.45 10.06 -20.21
C ALA A 19 -8.93 9.88 -20.13
N GLU A 20 -8.28 9.58 -21.24
CA GLU A 20 -6.83 9.41 -21.33
C GLU A 20 -6.09 10.72 -21.06
N GLU A 21 -6.54 11.83 -21.64
CA GLU A 21 -5.94 13.16 -21.42
C GLU A 21 -6.10 13.61 -19.96
N LEU A 22 -7.29 13.46 -19.37
CA LEU A 22 -7.50 13.78 -17.96
C LEU A 22 -6.66 12.87 -17.05
N ARG A 23 -6.58 11.57 -17.34
CA ARG A 23 -5.72 10.61 -16.62
C ARG A 23 -4.25 11.04 -16.68
N ARG A 24 -3.75 11.38 -17.88
CA ARG A 24 -2.38 11.86 -18.05
C ARG A 24 -2.09 13.05 -17.13
N ARG A 25 -2.99 14.01 -17.06
CA ARG A 25 -2.84 15.21 -16.21
C ARG A 25 -2.89 14.91 -14.73
N ILE A 26 -3.75 13.99 -14.31
CA ILE A 26 -3.82 13.54 -12.92
C ILE A 26 -2.52 12.82 -12.55
N VAL A 27 -2.05 11.90 -13.39
CA VAL A 27 -0.83 11.12 -13.13
C VAL A 27 0.42 11.98 -13.17
N SER A 28 0.48 13.00 -14.05
CA SER A 28 1.60 13.97 -14.10
C SER A 28 1.59 14.99 -12.96
N GLY A 29 0.49 15.10 -12.21
CA GLY A 29 0.31 16.08 -11.15
C GLY A 29 -0.11 17.47 -11.64
N GLU A 30 -0.40 17.63 -12.94
CA GLU A 30 -1.00 18.85 -13.48
C GLU A 30 -2.38 19.14 -12.87
N LEU A 31 -3.10 18.06 -12.53
CA LEU A 31 -4.33 18.08 -11.74
C LEU A 31 -4.04 17.40 -10.41
N ALA A 32 -4.00 18.17 -9.34
CA ALA A 32 -3.60 17.66 -8.03
C ALA A 32 -4.71 16.84 -7.34
N VAL A 33 -4.32 15.86 -6.53
CA VAL A 33 -5.28 15.14 -5.68
C VAL A 33 -5.98 16.10 -4.73
N GLY A 34 -7.31 16.04 -4.68
CA GLY A 34 -8.17 16.95 -3.95
C GLY A 34 -8.62 18.18 -4.78
N GLU A 35 -8.05 18.38 -5.96
CA GLU A 35 -8.45 19.46 -6.86
C GLU A 35 -9.80 19.14 -7.49
N GLN A 36 -10.67 20.13 -7.55
CA GLN A 36 -11.95 20.06 -8.26
C GLN A 36 -11.75 20.39 -9.73
N LEU A 37 -12.18 19.50 -10.61
CA LEU A 37 -12.19 19.76 -12.04
C LEU A 37 -13.19 20.87 -12.37
N PRO A 38 -13.01 21.58 -13.50
CA PRO A 38 -14.00 22.54 -13.98
C PRO A 38 -15.39 21.89 -14.11
N PRO A 39 -16.47 22.69 -14.00
CA PRO A 39 -17.84 22.21 -14.22
C PRO A 39 -17.99 21.50 -15.56
N GLU A 40 -18.91 20.50 -15.63
CA GLU A 40 -19.15 19.73 -16.86
C GLU A 40 -19.35 20.60 -18.11
N ASP A 41 -20.06 21.73 -17.97
CA ASP A 41 -20.32 22.63 -19.08
C ASP A 41 -19.05 23.31 -19.59
N GLU A 42 -18.13 23.64 -18.71
CA GLU A 42 -16.84 24.21 -19.06
C GLU A 42 -15.93 23.14 -19.70
N LEU A 43 -15.89 21.94 -19.15
CA LEU A 43 -15.16 20.81 -19.74
C LEU A 43 -15.69 20.45 -21.15
N ASN A 44 -17.01 20.50 -21.36
CA ASN A 44 -17.60 20.29 -22.68
C ASN A 44 -17.12 21.32 -23.70
N GLN A 45 -17.04 22.59 -23.30
CA GLN A 45 -16.54 23.67 -24.14
C GLN A 45 -15.04 23.52 -24.41
N LEU A 46 -14.26 23.21 -23.38
CA LEU A 46 -12.80 23.04 -23.49
C LEU A 46 -12.42 21.90 -24.42
N PHE A 47 -13.12 20.76 -24.33
CA PHE A 47 -12.86 19.60 -25.22
C PHE A 47 -13.63 19.64 -26.53
N GLY A 48 -14.59 20.54 -26.71
CA GLY A 48 -15.42 20.60 -27.92
C GLY A 48 -16.30 19.36 -28.13
N ILE A 49 -16.82 18.75 -27.07
CA ILE A 49 -17.55 17.49 -27.09
C ILE A 49 -18.96 17.59 -26.52
N ALA A 50 -19.82 16.61 -26.85
CA ALA A 50 -21.16 16.52 -26.29
C ALA A 50 -21.13 16.10 -24.80
N ARG A 51 -22.14 16.54 -24.02
CA ARG A 51 -22.29 16.19 -22.60
C ARG A 51 -22.29 14.68 -22.34
N THR A 52 -22.90 13.90 -23.23
CA THR A 52 -22.92 12.42 -23.12
C THR A 52 -21.52 11.82 -23.22
N THR A 53 -20.69 12.33 -24.14
CA THR A 53 -19.30 11.90 -24.32
C THR A 53 -18.44 12.24 -23.10
N LEU A 54 -18.58 13.43 -22.54
CA LEU A 54 -17.87 13.80 -21.31
C LEU A 54 -18.26 12.90 -20.12
N ARG A 55 -19.57 12.68 -19.93
CA ARG A 55 -20.03 11.81 -18.83
C ARG A 55 -19.51 10.39 -18.94
N GLU A 56 -19.42 9.82 -20.14
CA GLU A 56 -18.78 8.51 -20.32
C GLU A 56 -17.28 8.57 -19.97
N ALA A 57 -16.57 9.63 -20.37
CA ALA A 57 -15.17 9.82 -19.97
C ALA A 57 -15.00 9.92 -18.45
N LEU A 58 -15.85 10.71 -17.77
CA LEU A 58 -15.81 10.84 -16.30
C LEU A 58 -16.16 9.53 -15.61
N ARG A 59 -17.12 8.74 -16.13
CA ARG A 59 -17.41 7.41 -15.58
C ARG A 59 -16.21 6.45 -15.68
N VAL A 60 -15.46 6.51 -16.77
CA VAL A 60 -14.23 5.72 -16.92
C VAL A 60 -13.22 6.11 -15.83
N LEU A 61 -13.01 7.41 -15.60
CA LEU A 61 -12.10 7.88 -14.57
C LEU A 61 -12.59 7.55 -13.14
N GLU A 62 -13.88 7.67 -12.89
CA GLU A 62 -14.51 7.31 -11.62
C GLU A 62 -14.37 5.80 -11.34
N SER A 63 -14.59 4.95 -12.35
CA SER A 63 -14.37 3.50 -12.22
C SER A 63 -12.92 3.11 -11.95
N GLN A 64 -11.97 3.98 -12.30
CA GLN A 64 -10.54 3.83 -12.01
C GLN A 64 -10.13 4.47 -10.66
N GLY A 65 -11.09 5.09 -9.95
CA GLY A 65 -10.82 5.78 -8.69
C GLY A 65 -9.97 7.04 -8.82
N LEU A 66 -9.84 7.59 -10.04
CA LEU A 66 -9.08 8.81 -10.30
C LEU A 66 -9.85 10.08 -10.01
N ILE A 67 -11.17 9.99 -10.00
CA ILE A 67 -12.08 11.07 -9.60
C ILE A 67 -13.25 10.52 -8.78
N GLU A 68 -13.86 11.39 -7.99
CA GLU A 68 -15.14 11.19 -7.32
C GLU A 68 -16.11 12.31 -7.76
N VAL A 69 -17.31 11.96 -8.22
CA VAL A 69 -18.32 12.95 -8.61
C VAL A 69 -19.18 13.32 -7.40
N ARG A 70 -18.89 14.48 -6.79
CA ARG A 70 -19.66 15.01 -5.65
C ARG A 70 -20.95 15.65 -6.11
N ARG A 71 -22.07 15.33 -5.43
CA ARG A 71 -23.40 15.87 -5.71
C ARG A 71 -23.66 17.15 -4.91
N GLY A 72 -24.53 18.03 -5.42
CA GLY A 72 -25.00 19.21 -4.72
C GLY A 72 -24.47 20.53 -5.25
N ARG A 73 -24.85 21.64 -4.57
CA ARG A 73 -24.47 23.02 -4.97
C ARG A 73 -22.96 23.19 -4.75
N GLY A 74 -22.22 23.41 -5.82
CA GLY A 74 -20.75 23.45 -5.79
C GLY A 74 -20.07 22.06 -5.89
N GLY A 75 -20.85 21.00 -6.16
CA GLY A 75 -20.31 19.67 -6.47
C GLY A 75 -19.66 19.61 -7.86
N GLY A 76 -19.12 18.45 -8.20
CA GLY A 76 -18.46 18.19 -9.48
C GLY A 76 -17.41 17.10 -9.32
N PRO A 77 -16.69 16.76 -10.38
CA PRO A 77 -15.62 15.77 -10.30
C PRO A 77 -14.43 16.34 -9.51
N VAL A 78 -13.96 15.58 -8.51
CA VAL A 78 -12.79 15.89 -7.68
C VAL A 78 -11.75 14.82 -7.89
N VAL A 79 -10.51 15.20 -8.09
CA VAL A 79 -9.38 14.26 -8.28
C VAL A 79 -9.11 13.48 -7.00
N THR A 80 -9.02 12.16 -7.11
CA THR A 80 -8.76 11.25 -6.00
C THR A 80 -7.55 10.35 -6.29
N LYS A 81 -7.01 9.69 -5.26
CA LYS A 81 -6.10 8.57 -5.45
C LYS A 81 -6.93 7.30 -5.66
N PRO A 82 -6.51 6.42 -6.58
CA PRO A 82 -7.11 5.09 -6.67
C PRO A 82 -7.08 4.37 -5.33
N ASP A 83 -8.21 3.79 -4.95
CA ASP A 83 -8.28 2.84 -3.86
C ASP A 83 -7.59 1.53 -4.26
N LEU A 84 -6.81 0.98 -3.36
CA LEU A 84 -6.14 -0.30 -3.58
C LEU A 84 -7.06 -1.51 -3.32
N ASP A 85 -8.22 -1.34 -2.69
CA ASP A 85 -9.13 -2.43 -2.35
C ASP A 85 -9.61 -3.25 -3.57
N PRO A 86 -10.02 -2.64 -4.70
CA PRO A 86 -10.36 -3.42 -5.89
C PRO A 86 -9.18 -4.22 -6.44
N THR A 87 -7.98 -3.64 -6.43
CA THR A 87 -6.74 -4.31 -6.89
C THR A 87 -6.38 -5.46 -5.95
N ARG A 88 -6.50 -5.26 -4.65
CA ARG A 88 -6.27 -6.27 -3.62
C ARG A 88 -7.24 -7.44 -3.76
N THR A 89 -8.52 -7.15 -3.95
CA THR A 89 -9.56 -8.16 -4.18
C THR A 89 -9.24 -9.01 -5.40
N ALA A 90 -8.89 -8.38 -6.54
CA ALA A 90 -8.53 -9.09 -7.76
C ALA A 90 -7.28 -9.95 -7.57
N LEU A 91 -6.25 -9.43 -6.89
CA LEU A 91 -5.03 -10.17 -6.55
C LEU A 91 -5.32 -11.36 -5.64
N ALA A 92 -6.16 -11.17 -4.60
CA ALA A 92 -6.55 -12.25 -3.70
C ALA A 92 -7.23 -13.40 -4.44
N ILE A 93 -8.19 -13.08 -5.33
CA ILE A 93 -8.88 -14.08 -6.15
C ILE A 93 -7.88 -14.81 -7.05
N ALA A 94 -6.98 -14.09 -7.73
CA ALA A 94 -5.97 -14.70 -8.59
C ALA A 94 -5.06 -15.66 -7.81
N LEU A 95 -4.55 -15.23 -6.65
CA LEU A 95 -3.71 -16.06 -5.81
C LEU A 95 -4.44 -17.31 -5.28
N GLN A 96 -5.72 -17.18 -4.91
CA GLN A 96 -6.53 -18.33 -4.49
C GLN A 96 -6.75 -19.34 -5.63
N LEU A 97 -7.03 -18.86 -6.83
CA LEU A 97 -7.21 -19.73 -8.00
C LEU A 97 -5.92 -20.47 -8.38
N GLU A 98 -4.76 -19.87 -8.16
CA GLU A 98 -3.44 -20.50 -8.33
C GLU A 98 -3.05 -21.40 -7.14
N GLY A 99 -3.86 -21.45 -6.08
CA GLY A 99 -3.59 -22.26 -4.89
C GLY A 99 -2.42 -21.73 -4.02
N ALA A 100 -2.15 -20.43 -4.10
CA ALA A 100 -1.10 -19.80 -3.32
C ALA A 100 -1.37 -19.92 -1.81
N THR A 101 -0.31 -20.06 -1.04
CA THR A 101 -0.33 -20.26 0.40
C THR A 101 0.19 -19.03 1.16
N VAL A 102 -0.07 -18.96 2.45
CA VAL A 102 0.55 -17.96 3.34
C VAL A 102 2.07 -18.11 3.35
N GLY A 103 2.58 -19.33 3.16
CA GLY A 103 4.01 -19.59 3.00
C GLY A 103 4.61 -18.85 1.82
N ASP A 104 3.97 -18.92 0.64
CA ASP A 104 4.43 -18.24 -0.57
C ASP A 104 4.49 -16.72 -0.37
N LEU A 105 3.47 -16.13 0.25
CA LEU A 105 3.47 -14.69 0.56
C LEU A 105 4.55 -14.32 1.58
N THR A 106 4.81 -15.18 2.56
CA THR A 106 5.89 -14.98 3.53
C THR A 106 7.26 -15.02 2.84
N GLU A 107 7.45 -15.91 1.85
CA GLU A 107 8.68 -15.98 1.06
C GLU A 107 8.90 -14.68 0.26
N VAL A 108 7.87 -14.15 -0.39
CA VAL A 108 7.96 -12.85 -1.08
C VAL A 108 8.35 -11.74 -0.11
N ARG A 109 7.77 -11.68 1.08
CA ARG A 109 8.14 -10.71 2.11
C ARG A 109 9.60 -10.85 2.54
N MET A 110 10.10 -12.08 2.69
CA MET A 110 11.50 -12.35 3.00
C MET A 110 12.48 -11.86 1.92
N MET A 111 12.05 -11.74 0.67
CA MET A 111 12.85 -11.16 -0.42
C MET A 111 12.84 -9.62 -0.36
N ILE A 112 11.72 -9.02 0.04
CA ILE A 112 11.49 -7.57 -0.02
C ILE A 112 11.98 -6.84 1.24
N GLU A 113 11.57 -7.29 2.42
CA GLU A 113 11.73 -6.54 3.66
C GLU A 113 13.19 -6.35 4.11
N PRO A 114 14.10 -7.34 3.96
CA PRO A 114 15.52 -7.11 4.29
C PRO A 114 16.17 -6.02 3.43
N SER A 115 15.76 -5.92 2.14
CA SER A 115 16.21 -4.85 1.27
C SER A 115 15.69 -3.48 1.72
N ALA A 116 14.47 -3.40 2.23
CA ALA A 116 13.91 -2.18 2.79
C ALA A 116 14.69 -1.74 4.04
N ALA A 117 15.04 -2.68 4.93
CA ALA A 117 15.84 -2.41 6.12
C ALA A 117 17.23 -1.84 5.76
N GLY A 118 17.93 -2.45 4.79
CA GLY A 118 19.21 -1.95 4.32
C GLY A 118 19.13 -0.58 3.65
N LYS A 119 18.06 -0.31 2.88
CA LYS A 119 17.83 1.02 2.29
C LYS A 119 17.61 2.09 3.35
N LEU A 120 16.82 1.78 4.38
CA LEU A 120 16.57 2.71 5.47
C LEU A 120 17.85 2.98 6.28
N ALA A 121 18.67 1.96 6.54
CA ALA A 121 19.98 2.13 7.15
C ALA A 121 20.92 3.00 6.31
N HIS A 122 20.89 2.84 4.97
CA HIS A 122 21.71 3.68 4.08
C HIS A 122 21.31 5.16 4.13
N LYS A 123 19.99 5.43 4.25
CA LYS A 123 19.47 6.81 4.28
C LYS A 123 18.16 6.85 5.06
N HIS A 124 18.20 7.42 6.24
CA HIS A 124 17.06 7.67 7.10
C HIS A 124 17.05 9.12 7.60
N THR A 125 15.94 9.51 8.21
CA THR A 125 15.74 10.76 8.93
C THR A 125 15.35 10.45 10.37
N GLU A 126 15.46 11.42 11.29
CA GLU A 126 14.93 11.27 12.65
C GLU A 126 13.44 10.89 12.65
N ALA A 127 12.65 11.49 11.75
CA ALA A 127 11.23 11.16 11.62
C ALA A 127 10.97 9.71 11.19
N ASP A 128 11.89 9.06 10.49
CA ASP A 128 11.78 7.65 10.13
C ASP A 128 12.06 6.75 11.36
N LEU A 129 13.08 7.09 12.15
CA LEU A 129 13.40 6.41 13.40
C LEU A 129 12.27 6.57 14.43
N ASP A 130 11.72 7.77 14.56
CA ASP A 130 10.58 8.05 15.44
C ASP A 130 9.35 7.21 15.05
N ALA A 131 9.03 7.12 13.75
CA ALA A 131 7.91 6.34 13.26
C ALA A 131 8.08 4.84 13.56
N LEU A 132 9.27 4.28 13.34
CA LEU A 132 9.58 2.90 13.68
C LEU A 132 9.51 2.67 15.18
N SER A 133 10.12 3.55 15.96
CA SER A 133 10.14 3.47 17.43
C SER A 133 8.72 3.52 18.01
N ALA A 134 7.84 4.35 17.46
CA ALA A 134 6.43 4.43 17.87
C ALA A 134 5.69 3.11 17.58
N ALA A 135 5.88 2.52 16.40
CA ALA A 135 5.28 1.22 16.05
C ALA A 135 5.80 0.10 16.97
N ILE A 136 7.11 0.08 17.26
CA ILE A 136 7.74 -0.89 18.16
C ILE A 136 7.25 -0.70 19.59
N GLN A 137 7.03 0.53 20.04
CA GLN A 137 6.50 0.80 21.36
C GLN A 137 5.07 0.26 21.52
N ALA A 138 4.22 0.36 20.51
CA ALA A 138 2.90 -0.25 20.52
C ALA A 138 2.99 -1.79 20.65
N ALA A 139 3.89 -2.42 19.90
CA ALA A 139 4.15 -3.86 20.02
C ALA A 139 4.70 -4.25 21.40
N HIS A 140 5.54 -3.42 22.02
CA HIS A 140 6.05 -3.63 23.35
C HIS A 140 4.94 -3.60 24.40
N ILE A 141 4.08 -2.57 24.37
CA ILE A 141 2.94 -2.43 25.29
C ILE A 141 2.04 -3.66 25.20
N ALA A 142 1.67 -4.09 24.00
CA ALA A 142 0.84 -5.27 23.78
C ALA A 142 1.52 -6.56 24.29
N ALA A 143 2.84 -6.71 24.07
CA ALA A 143 3.61 -7.86 24.58
C ALA A 143 3.67 -7.90 26.11
N GLU A 144 3.85 -6.76 26.77
CA GLU A 144 3.85 -6.69 28.24
C GLU A 144 2.47 -6.97 28.84
N ALA A 145 1.40 -6.48 28.18
CA ALA A 145 0.02 -6.78 28.55
C ALA A 145 -0.39 -8.24 28.24
N ASN A 146 0.45 -9.00 27.55
CA ASN A 146 0.13 -10.32 27.00
C ASN A 146 -1.14 -10.30 26.11
N ASP A 147 -1.40 -9.16 25.47
CA ASP A 147 -2.47 -8.99 24.50
C ASP A 147 -1.99 -9.42 23.11
N THR A 148 -2.33 -10.65 22.76
CA THR A 148 -1.86 -11.28 21.52
C THR A 148 -2.47 -10.65 20.27
N ALA A 149 -3.73 -10.20 20.33
CA ALA A 149 -4.41 -9.56 19.20
C ALA A 149 -3.80 -8.17 18.91
N ALA A 150 -3.68 -7.33 19.95
CA ALA A 150 -3.02 -6.04 19.83
C ALA A 150 -1.55 -6.19 19.39
N PHE A 151 -0.85 -7.23 19.86
CA PHE A 151 0.50 -7.52 19.41
C PHE A 151 0.57 -7.85 17.93
N GLY A 152 -0.34 -8.67 17.41
CA GLY A 152 -0.41 -9.02 15.99
C GLY A 152 -0.53 -7.77 15.11
N GLN A 153 -1.46 -6.88 15.45
CA GLN A 153 -1.67 -5.61 14.73
C GLN A 153 -0.44 -4.68 14.83
N ALA A 154 0.13 -4.54 16.03
CA ALA A 154 1.30 -3.70 16.22
C ALA A 154 2.55 -4.25 15.52
N ALA A 155 2.76 -5.57 15.53
CA ALA A 155 3.84 -6.22 14.78
C ALA A 155 3.68 -6.00 13.28
N ALA A 156 2.46 -6.15 12.75
CA ALA A 156 2.15 -5.82 11.37
C ALA A 156 2.54 -4.39 11.01
N ARG A 157 2.19 -3.44 11.89
CA ARG A 157 2.53 -2.01 11.69
C ARG A 157 4.03 -1.75 11.69
N VAL A 158 4.85 -2.49 12.45
CA VAL A 158 6.33 -2.39 12.38
C VAL A 158 6.83 -2.74 10.98
N HIS A 159 6.35 -3.84 10.40
CA HIS A 159 6.72 -4.27 9.05
C HIS A 159 6.30 -3.26 7.97
N GLU A 160 5.07 -2.74 8.06
CA GLU A 160 4.56 -1.71 7.15
C GLU A 160 5.41 -0.44 7.23
N THR A 161 5.66 0.06 8.45
CA THR A 161 6.44 1.27 8.67
C THR A 161 7.85 1.13 8.09
N LEU A 162 8.50 -0.02 8.28
CA LEU A 162 9.82 -0.29 7.69
C LEU A 162 9.81 -0.10 6.17
N ILE A 163 8.81 -0.63 5.48
CA ILE A 163 8.73 -0.53 4.02
C ILE A 163 8.34 0.89 3.59
N GLU A 164 7.35 1.51 4.23
CA GLU A 164 6.92 2.89 3.95
C GLU A 164 8.09 3.87 4.05
N ARG A 165 8.94 3.71 5.08
CA ARG A 165 10.09 4.58 5.33
C ARG A 165 11.30 4.26 4.47
N SER A 166 11.33 3.12 3.77
CA SER A 166 12.44 2.77 2.86
C SER A 166 12.51 3.64 1.59
N ALA A 167 11.64 4.64 1.45
CA ALA A 167 11.55 5.58 0.32
C ALA A 167 11.44 4.91 -1.05
N ASN A 168 10.74 3.77 -1.12
CA ASN A 168 10.44 3.07 -2.35
C ASN A 168 8.92 2.88 -2.51
N SER A 169 8.26 3.82 -3.19
CA SER A 169 6.81 3.83 -3.37
C SER A 169 6.27 2.54 -4.04
N ALA A 170 7.04 1.91 -4.93
CA ALA A 170 6.63 0.65 -5.54
C ALA A 170 6.61 -0.50 -4.51
N LEU A 171 7.64 -0.59 -3.66
CA LEU A 171 7.66 -1.57 -2.56
C LEU A 171 6.53 -1.31 -1.57
N THR A 172 6.24 -0.05 -1.27
CA THR A 172 5.14 0.33 -0.36
C THR A 172 3.80 -0.18 -0.90
N ILE A 173 3.48 0.09 -2.17
CA ILE A 173 2.22 -0.36 -2.77
C ILE A 173 2.13 -1.89 -2.82
N ILE A 174 3.20 -2.57 -3.28
CA ILE A 174 3.24 -4.04 -3.34
C ILE A 174 3.07 -4.64 -1.94
N SER A 175 3.76 -4.09 -0.94
CA SER A 175 3.67 -4.57 0.43
C SER A 175 2.27 -4.38 1.02
N GLN A 176 1.62 -3.25 0.77
CA GLN A 176 0.23 -3.00 1.20
C GLN A 176 -0.75 -4.00 0.58
N LEU A 177 -0.59 -4.33 -0.70
CA LEU A 177 -1.42 -5.34 -1.36
C LEU A 177 -1.22 -6.74 -0.76
N LEU A 178 0.01 -7.11 -0.43
CA LEU A 178 0.32 -8.43 0.11
C LEU A 178 0.02 -8.54 1.62
N HIS A 179 0.23 -7.46 2.35
CA HIS A 179 0.13 -7.45 3.82
C HIS A 179 -1.27 -7.86 4.29
N GLU A 180 -2.30 -7.25 3.75
CA GLU A 180 -3.66 -7.52 4.19
C GLU A 180 -4.13 -8.94 3.84
N LEU A 181 -3.55 -9.56 2.80
CA LEU A 181 -3.82 -10.96 2.47
C LEU A 181 -3.32 -11.93 3.53
N VAL A 182 -2.30 -11.54 4.30
CA VAL A 182 -1.73 -12.36 5.37
C VAL A 182 -2.06 -11.85 6.77
N SER A 183 -2.57 -10.63 6.92
CA SER A 183 -2.83 -10.01 8.24
C SER A 183 -3.78 -10.85 9.07
N ARG A 184 -4.90 -11.29 8.50
CA ARG A 184 -5.87 -12.16 9.18
C ARG A 184 -5.24 -13.46 9.67
N TYR A 185 -4.40 -14.11 8.84
CA TYR A 185 -3.68 -15.31 9.26
C TYR A 185 -2.76 -15.04 10.46
N TYR A 186 -2.03 -13.92 10.44
CA TYR A 186 -1.16 -13.56 11.55
C TYR A 186 -1.93 -13.11 12.80
N GLU A 187 -3.08 -12.47 12.64
CA GLU A 187 -4.00 -12.13 13.74
C GLU A 187 -4.52 -13.40 14.43
N ASP A 188 -4.99 -14.38 13.67
CA ASP A 188 -5.44 -15.67 14.21
C ASP A 188 -4.30 -16.43 14.92
N ARG A 189 -3.09 -16.39 14.36
CA ARG A 189 -1.90 -17.01 14.96
C ARG A 189 -1.39 -16.25 16.17
N ALA A 190 -1.57 -14.94 16.24
CA ALA A 190 -1.20 -14.14 17.40
C ALA A 190 -1.91 -14.67 18.65
N ALA A 191 -3.15 -15.12 18.53
CA ALA A 191 -3.94 -15.66 19.65
C ALA A 191 -3.26 -16.83 20.41
N VAL A 192 -2.31 -17.54 19.75
CA VAL A 192 -1.55 -18.65 20.35
C VAL A 192 -0.07 -18.35 20.54
N THR A 193 0.35 -17.10 20.32
CA THR A 193 1.76 -16.71 20.44
C THR A 193 2.15 -16.52 21.90
N PRO A 194 3.08 -17.31 22.46
CA PRO A 194 3.51 -17.15 23.86
C PRO A 194 4.16 -15.78 24.09
N GLN A 195 3.88 -15.17 25.25
CA GLN A 195 4.41 -13.82 25.62
C GLN A 195 5.94 -13.72 25.44
N ARG A 196 6.69 -14.76 25.78
CA ARG A 196 8.15 -14.80 25.58
C ARG A 196 8.57 -14.58 24.13
N MET A 197 7.71 -14.98 23.18
CA MET A 197 7.98 -14.82 21.76
C MET A 197 7.67 -13.39 21.30
N MET A 198 6.60 -12.81 21.81
CA MET A 198 6.28 -11.41 21.58
C MET A 198 7.41 -10.50 22.07
N ARG A 199 7.87 -10.72 23.31
CA ARG A 199 9.04 -9.99 23.87
C ARG A 199 10.33 -10.19 23.07
N ARG A 200 10.54 -11.40 22.53
CA ARG A 200 11.68 -11.67 21.63
C ARG A 200 11.58 -10.87 20.34
N ALA A 201 10.40 -10.82 19.72
CA ALA A 201 10.19 -10.02 18.51
C ALA A 201 10.44 -8.53 18.77
N VAL A 202 9.92 -7.99 19.86
CA VAL A 202 10.17 -6.59 20.26
C VAL A 202 11.68 -6.30 20.42
N ARG A 203 12.44 -7.20 21.05
CA ARG A 203 13.91 -7.03 21.14
C ARG A 203 14.57 -7.02 19.77
N SER A 204 14.12 -7.90 18.86
CA SER A 204 14.62 -7.93 17.49
C SER A 204 14.28 -6.65 16.71
N TYR A 205 13.08 -6.11 16.91
CA TYR A 205 12.68 -4.84 16.28
C TYR A 205 13.53 -3.67 16.78
N ARG A 206 13.84 -3.59 18.08
CA ARG A 206 14.73 -2.56 18.64
C ARG A 206 16.13 -2.68 18.08
N ALA A 207 16.69 -3.87 18.03
CA ALA A 207 18.01 -4.11 17.42
C ALA A 207 18.06 -3.69 15.95
N LEU A 208 16.95 -3.82 15.19
CA LEU A 208 16.87 -3.30 13.83
C LEU A 208 17.02 -1.77 13.81
N VAL A 209 16.37 -1.06 14.73
CA VAL A 209 16.49 0.41 14.83
C VAL A 209 17.94 0.79 15.13
N ASP A 210 18.61 0.09 16.04
CA ASP A 210 20.02 0.33 16.35
C ASP A 210 20.90 0.23 15.08
N TYR A 211 20.75 -0.83 14.28
CA TYR A 211 21.46 -0.97 12.99
C TYR A 211 21.11 0.13 11.99
N ILE A 212 19.87 0.57 11.95
CA ILE A 212 19.44 1.65 11.06
C ILE A 212 20.07 2.98 11.49
N GLU A 213 20.02 3.31 12.76
CA GLU A 213 20.60 4.53 13.35
C GLU A 213 22.12 4.59 13.15
N ASP A 214 22.81 3.46 13.31
CA ASP A 214 24.25 3.32 13.06
C ASP A 214 24.62 3.39 11.58
N GLY A 215 23.64 3.36 10.67
CA GLY A 215 23.89 3.30 9.22
C GLY A 215 24.47 1.97 8.73
N ASP A 216 24.36 0.90 9.54
CA ASP A 216 24.89 -0.42 9.20
C ASP A 216 23.93 -1.15 8.25
N VAL A 217 24.13 -0.89 6.95
CA VAL A 217 23.31 -1.47 5.86
C VAL A 217 23.35 -3.01 5.87
N VAL A 218 24.51 -3.59 6.10
CA VAL A 218 24.70 -5.04 6.08
C VAL A 218 24.05 -5.65 7.33
N GLY A 219 24.32 -5.08 8.51
CA GLY A 219 23.75 -5.52 9.77
C GLY A 219 22.22 -5.45 9.75
N ALA A 220 21.63 -4.34 9.32
CA ALA A 220 20.17 -4.17 9.20
C ALA A 220 19.55 -5.23 8.27
N THR A 221 20.16 -5.46 7.08
CA THR A 221 19.67 -6.42 6.09
C THR A 221 19.72 -7.85 6.63
N GLU A 222 20.85 -8.29 7.17
CA GLU A 222 21.03 -9.66 7.66
C GLU A 222 20.23 -9.92 8.94
N HIS A 223 20.16 -8.92 9.85
CA HIS A 223 19.35 -9.02 11.06
C HIS A 223 17.87 -9.23 10.71
N TRP A 224 17.33 -8.42 9.78
CA TRP A 224 15.94 -8.53 9.38
C TRP A 224 15.65 -9.83 8.63
N ARG A 225 16.56 -10.27 7.76
CA ARG A 225 16.50 -11.58 7.10
C ARG A 225 16.42 -12.72 8.12
N GLY A 226 17.25 -12.68 9.16
CA GLY A 226 17.23 -13.65 10.25
C GLY A 226 15.91 -13.64 11.03
N GLN A 227 15.36 -12.46 11.30
CA GLN A 227 14.06 -12.30 11.97
C GLN A 227 12.91 -12.88 11.13
N MET A 228 12.89 -12.59 9.84
CA MET A 228 11.88 -13.10 8.91
C MET A 228 11.96 -14.64 8.76
N ALA A 229 13.18 -15.17 8.61
CA ALA A 229 13.40 -16.62 8.54
C ALA A 229 12.97 -17.34 9.83
N PHE A 230 13.19 -16.72 11.00
CA PHE A 230 12.72 -17.27 12.26
C PHE A 230 11.20 -17.32 12.35
N THR A 231 10.52 -16.30 11.86
CA THR A 231 9.05 -16.22 11.83
C THR A 231 8.49 -17.24 10.83
N SER A 232 9.05 -17.31 9.62
CA SER A 232 8.63 -18.22 8.55
C SER A 232 8.63 -19.68 8.96
N ARG A 233 9.68 -20.17 9.65
CA ARG A 233 9.77 -21.56 10.13
C ARG A 233 8.63 -21.98 11.07
N ARG A 234 7.86 -21.02 11.58
CA ARG A 234 6.74 -21.23 12.49
C ARG A 234 5.39 -20.99 11.82
N THR A 235 5.41 -20.45 10.61
CA THR A 235 4.25 -20.30 9.77
C THR A 235 4.01 -21.62 9.06
N SER A 236 2.79 -22.16 9.10
CA SER A 236 2.45 -23.34 8.31
C SER A 236 2.46 -22.93 6.84
N ASN A 237 3.40 -23.50 6.08
CA ASN A 237 3.54 -23.18 4.65
C ASN A 237 2.35 -23.67 3.81
N GLU A 238 1.51 -24.54 4.36
CA GLU A 238 0.42 -25.21 3.64
C GLU A 238 -0.97 -24.56 3.84
N VAL A 239 -1.04 -23.45 4.59
CA VAL A 239 -2.32 -22.78 4.81
C VAL A 239 -2.71 -21.99 3.57
N PRO A 240 -3.83 -22.34 2.92
CA PRO A 240 -4.34 -21.57 1.78
C PRO A 240 -4.67 -20.13 2.17
N ILE A 241 -4.45 -19.20 1.25
CA ILE A 241 -4.93 -17.84 1.41
C ILE A 241 -6.45 -17.87 1.35
N THR A 242 -7.12 -17.39 2.39
CA THR A 242 -8.57 -17.23 2.42
C THR A 242 -8.92 -15.76 2.40
N PHE A 243 -9.64 -15.34 1.36
CA PHE A 243 -10.23 -14.01 1.28
C PHE A 243 -11.73 -14.14 1.58
N SER A 244 -12.18 -13.53 2.65
CA SER A 244 -13.61 -13.36 2.92
C SER A 244 -13.97 -11.92 2.51
N ALA A 245 -14.86 -11.80 1.53
CA ALA A 245 -15.40 -10.51 1.09
C ALA A 245 -16.18 -9.83 2.21
#